data_22eaddb493f542bbabac45325be90df5
#
_entry.id   22eaddb493f542bbabac45325be90df5
#
_cell.length_a   1.000
_cell.length_b   1.000
_cell.length_c   1.000
_cell.angle_alpha   90.00
_cell.angle_beta   90.00
_cell.angle_gamma   90.00
#
_symmetry.space_group_name_H-M   'P 1'
#
loop_
_entity.id
_entity.type
_entity.pdbx_description
1 polymer ?
#
loop_
_entity_poly.entity_id
_entity_poly.type
_entity_poly.pdbx_seq_one_letter_code
_entity_poly.pdbx_strand_id
1 'polypeptide(L)'
;MSRLLIFFLILGGCQSLPLSFSAQVETQTPIVSGTHVYSDAANLKLDLRLPEHPQTGVPGVIFVHGGGFQMGRRDSETVCSFLDDLSRAGIASASISYRLTRKDKGFGCNVPVEEKQAAVQAAGEDLMQALNWLELNCLHGPETWVAAGSSAGAETALWAGYIGHPDRWAGILSLSGALDSRTQVAADAPPLFAAHGVCDAVVPAKHDVHRNCPMDSKGAWDLLGGLAWSDSLRAAGVYTTTWMECQGGHEVCNTAMMNPDVREKILMWLTHLGAHQNQDWSGSHPGKGPHPCPSPCH
;
A
#
# COMPACT_ATOMS: atom_id res chain seq x y z
N MET A 1 50.84 81.86 14.12
CA MET A 1 51.16 80.87 13.09
C MET A 1 50.25 79.65 13.28
N SER A 2 49.04 79.76 12.76
CA SER A 2 48.03 78.66 12.82
C SER A 2 48.06 77.88 11.55
N ARG A 3 48.23 76.57 11.67
CA ARG A 3 48.10 75.63 10.57
C ARG A 3 46.68 75.04 10.57
N LEU A 4 45.96 75.29 9.48
CA LEU A 4 44.65 74.75 9.21
C LEU A 4 44.78 73.34 8.62
N LEU A 5 44.26 72.33 9.33
CA LEU A 5 44.12 70.95 8.79
C LEU A 5 42.74 70.83 8.11
N ILE A 6 42.75 70.52 6.82
CA ILE A 6 41.54 70.20 6.05
C ILE A 6 41.37 68.69 6.06
N PHE A 7 40.21 68.24 6.68
CA PHE A 7 39.78 66.82 6.61
C PHE A 7 38.96 66.64 5.31
N PHE A 8 39.41 65.75 4.45
CA PHE A 8 38.60 65.22 3.36
C PHE A 8 37.75 64.08 3.85
N LEU A 9 36.43 64.25 3.86
CA LEU A 9 35.46 63.16 4.02
C LEU A 9 35.28 62.46 2.68
N ILE A 10 35.70 61.21 2.60
CA ILE A 10 35.39 60.33 1.47
C ILE A 10 34.06 59.66 1.79
N LEU A 11 32.96 60.10 1.15
CA LEU A 11 31.68 59.40 1.15
C LEU A 11 31.77 58.20 0.17
N GLY A 12 32.02 57.02 0.72
CA GLY A 12 31.90 55.76 0.02
C GLY A 12 30.44 55.37 -0.16
N GLY A 13 29.87 55.62 -1.33
CA GLY A 13 28.52 55.15 -1.67
C GLY A 13 28.54 53.64 -1.84
N CYS A 14 27.85 52.95 -0.97
CA CYS A 14 27.56 51.52 -1.07
C CYS A 14 26.47 51.35 -2.15
N GLN A 15 26.82 51.00 -3.38
CA GLN A 15 25.86 50.62 -4.42
C GLN A 15 25.43 49.18 -4.12
N SER A 16 24.23 49.00 -3.59
CA SER A 16 23.53 47.71 -3.52
C SER A 16 23.04 47.33 -4.93
N LEU A 17 23.67 46.33 -5.51
CA LEU A 17 23.15 45.66 -6.70
C LEU A 17 21.87 44.91 -6.33
N PRO A 18 20.76 45.07 -7.08
CA PRO A 18 19.58 44.26 -6.85
C PRO A 18 19.87 42.85 -7.33
N LEU A 19 19.96 41.88 -6.41
CA LEU A 19 19.89 40.47 -6.72
C LEU A 19 18.45 40.15 -7.15
N SER A 20 18.18 40.25 -8.44
CA SER A 20 16.95 39.71 -9.02
C SER A 20 17.06 38.18 -9.05
N PHE A 21 16.61 37.52 -7.98
CA PHE A 21 16.33 36.09 -7.99
C PHE A 21 15.02 35.91 -8.78
N SER A 22 15.15 35.73 -10.07
CA SER A 22 14.06 35.17 -10.90
C SER A 22 14.03 33.67 -10.60
N ALA A 23 13.31 33.27 -9.58
CA ALA A 23 12.88 31.88 -9.43
C ALA A 23 11.96 31.57 -10.60
N GLN A 24 12.48 30.90 -11.63
CA GLN A 24 11.62 30.25 -12.62
C GLN A 24 10.88 29.18 -11.86
N VAL A 25 9.60 29.47 -11.53
CA VAL A 25 8.64 28.45 -11.16
C VAL A 25 8.46 27.62 -12.43
N GLU A 26 9.17 26.50 -12.53
CA GLU A 26 8.83 25.48 -13.50
C GLU A 26 7.38 25.09 -13.21
N THR A 27 6.46 25.51 -14.04
CA THR A 27 5.08 25.05 -14.03
C THR A 27 5.12 23.58 -14.42
N GLN A 28 5.16 22.69 -13.42
CA GLN A 28 5.05 21.27 -13.66
C GLN A 28 3.74 21.02 -14.42
N THR A 29 3.84 20.36 -15.57
CA THR A 29 2.67 19.95 -16.33
C THR A 29 1.83 19.05 -15.45
N PRO A 30 0.52 19.30 -15.28
CA PRO A 30 -0.33 18.44 -14.47
C PRO A 30 -0.25 16.99 -14.96
N ILE A 31 -0.03 16.06 -14.03
CA ILE A 31 -0.02 14.64 -14.37
C ILE A 31 -1.43 14.19 -14.72
N VAL A 32 -1.54 13.31 -15.70
CA VAL A 32 -2.81 12.77 -16.19
C VAL A 32 -2.89 11.27 -15.97
N SER A 33 -4.11 10.73 -16.01
CA SER A 33 -4.32 9.27 -16.03
C SER A 33 -3.53 8.63 -17.17
N GLY A 34 -2.90 7.49 -16.91
CA GLY A 34 -2.09 6.77 -17.89
C GLY A 34 -0.94 6.00 -17.28
N THR A 35 -0.07 5.49 -18.14
CA THR A 35 1.12 4.74 -17.73
C THR A 35 2.30 5.67 -17.55
N HIS A 36 2.94 5.58 -16.38
CA HIS A 36 4.14 6.35 -16.03
C HIS A 36 5.26 5.44 -15.56
N VAL A 37 6.50 5.85 -15.80
CA VAL A 37 7.69 5.20 -15.24
C VAL A 37 7.96 5.82 -13.87
N TYR A 38 7.93 5.03 -12.80
CA TYR A 38 8.21 5.51 -11.45
C TYR A 38 9.61 5.13 -10.96
N SER A 39 10.28 4.20 -11.65
CA SER A 39 11.67 3.82 -11.37
C SER A 39 12.38 3.52 -12.69
N ASP A 40 13.22 4.45 -13.15
CA ASP A 40 13.99 4.32 -14.41
C ASP A 40 15.01 3.18 -14.33
N ALA A 41 15.71 3.05 -13.20
CA ALA A 41 16.78 2.07 -13.01
C ALA A 41 16.28 0.62 -13.16
N ALA A 42 15.03 0.34 -12.76
CA ALA A 42 14.40 -0.96 -12.86
C ALA A 42 13.33 -1.03 -13.98
N ASN A 43 13.12 0.07 -14.72
CA ASN A 43 12.06 0.21 -15.73
C ASN A 43 10.68 -0.19 -15.20
N LEU A 44 10.37 0.20 -13.94
CA LEU A 44 9.11 -0.11 -13.30
C LEU A 44 8.09 0.98 -13.62
N LYS A 45 6.86 0.53 -13.88
CA LYS A 45 5.76 1.39 -14.34
C LYS A 45 4.57 1.30 -13.40
N LEU A 46 3.79 2.36 -13.37
CA LEU A 46 2.46 2.39 -12.78
C LEU A 46 1.42 2.85 -13.81
N ASP A 47 0.20 2.36 -13.66
CA ASP A 47 -0.96 2.83 -14.40
C ASP A 47 -1.85 3.63 -13.45
N LEU A 48 -1.83 4.96 -13.62
CA LEU A 48 -2.57 5.92 -12.78
C LEU A 48 -3.97 6.15 -13.33
N ARG A 49 -4.96 6.16 -12.45
CA ARG A 49 -6.36 6.52 -12.70
C ARG A 49 -6.76 7.65 -11.78
N LEU A 50 -6.96 8.82 -12.35
CA LEU A 50 -7.51 9.98 -11.64
C LEU A 50 -9.01 10.06 -11.95
N PRO A 51 -9.87 10.11 -10.94
CA PRO A 51 -11.31 10.24 -11.14
C PRO A 51 -11.66 11.63 -11.71
N GLU A 52 -12.70 11.69 -12.53
CA GLU A 52 -13.22 12.95 -13.05
C GLU A 52 -13.80 13.82 -11.92
N HIS A 53 -14.42 13.18 -10.93
CA HIS A 53 -15.01 13.84 -9.75
C HIS A 53 -14.40 13.23 -8.47
N PRO A 54 -13.24 13.74 -8.00
CA PRO A 54 -12.57 13.17 -6.83
C PRO A 54 -13.36 13.42 -5.54
N GLN A 55 -13.40 12.41 -4.68
CA GLN A 55 -13.91 12.56 -3.31
C GLN A 55 -12.86 13.25 -2.44
N THR A 56 -13.26 14.35 -1.79
CA THR A 56 -12.35 15.08 -0.88
C THR A 56 -12.11 14.29 0.40
N GLY A 57 -10.85 14.25 0.83
CA GLY A 57 -10.45 13.59 2.07
C GLY A 57 -10.40 12.07 2.03
N VAL A 58 -10.76 11.43 0.90
CA VAL A 58 -10.64 9.99 0.74
C VAL A 58 -9.26 9.64 0.21
N PRO A 59 -8.53 8.67 0.83
CA PRO A 59 -7.20 8.28 0.36
C PRO A 59 -7.25 7.63 -1.02
N GLY A 60 -6.17 7.77 -1.79
CA GLY A 60 -5.95 7.00 -3.00
C GLY A 60 -5.53 5.56 -2.71
N VAL A 61 -5.51 4.71 -3.72
CA VAL A 61 -5.15 3.29 -3.60
C VAL A 61 -3.99 2.97 -4.53
N ILE A 62 -2.89 2.41 -3.99
CA ILE A 62 -1.79 1.83 -4.79
C ILE A 62 -1.90 0.33 -4.71
N PHE A 63 -2.18 -0.32 -5.83
CA PHE A 63 -2.44 -1.75 -5.91
C PHE A 63 -1.23 -2.52 -6.47
N VAL A 64 -0.86 -3.58 -5.74
CA VAL A 64 0.20 -4.53 -6.10
C VAL A 64 -0.42 -5.84 -6.52
N HIS A 65 -0.14 -6.30 -7.74
CA HIS A 65 -0.70 -7.55 -8.28
C HIS A 65 -0.10 -8.79 -7.61
N GLY A 66 -0.85 -9.89 -7.61
CA GLY A 66 -0.37 -11.20 -7.19
C GLY A 66 0.58 -11.86 -8.20
N GLY A 67 0.89 -13.13 -7.94
CA GLY A 67 1.71 -13.95 -8.82
C GLY A 67 2.99 -14.51 -8.19
N GLY A 68 3.08 -14.55 -6.85
CA GLY A 68 4.15 -15.22 -6.11
C GLY A 68 5.54 -14.63 -6.36
N PHE A 69 5.63 -13.35 -6.67
CA PHE A 69 6.89 -12.66 -7.02
C PHE A 69 7.59 -13.23 -8.27
N GLN A 70 6.87 -14.05 -9.05
CA GLN A 70 7.35 -14.75 -10.25
C GLN A 70 6.71 -14.22 -11.52
N MET A 71 5.45 -13.87 -11.46
CA MET A 71 4.59 -13.49 -12.59
C MET A 71 3.53 -12.49 -12.14
N GLY A 72 2.64 -12.16 -13.04
CA GLY A 72 1.56 -11.21 -12.82
C GLY A 72 1.82 -9.91 -13.55
N ARG A 73 0.80 -9.07 -13.61
CA ARG A 73 0.84 -7.81 -14.36
C ARG A 73 -0.07 -6.76 -13.68
N ARG A 74 0.39 -5.50 -13.62
CA ARG A 74 -0.37 -4.35 -13.14
C ARG A 74 -1.64 -4.08 -13.96
N ASP A 75 -1.61 -4.45 -15.25
CA ASP A 75 -2.64 -4.20 -16.26
C ASP A 75 -3.45 -5.46 -16.59
N SER A 76 -3.57 -6.43 -15.65
CA SER A 76 -4.48 -7.56 -15.83
C SER A 76 -5.94 -7.09 -15.78
N GLU A 77 -6.82 -7.78 -16.50
CA GLU A 77 -8.24 -7.41 -16.63
C GLU A 77 -8.92 -7.25 -15.26
N THR A 78 -8.67 -8.19 -14.35
CA THR A 78 -9.24 -8.14 -12.98
C THR A 78 -8.78 -6.90 -12.21
N VAL A 79 -7.48 -6.60 -12.25
CA VAL A 79 -6.92 -5.41 -11.59
C VAL A 79 -7.48 -4.14 -12.24
N CYS A 80 -7.48 -4.05 -13.57
CA CYS A 80 -8.04 -2.91 -14.28
C CYS A 80 -9.51 -2.67 -13.93
N SER A 81 -10.35 -3.72 -13.97
CA SER A 81 -11.77 -3.61 -13.61
C SER A 81 -11.98 -3.11 -12.19
N PHE A 82 -11.21 -3.62 -11.22
CA PHE A 82 -11.28 -3.19 -9.82
C PHE A 82 -10.91 -1.70 -9.67
N LEU A 83 -9.80 -1.27 -10.28
CA LEU A 83 -9.36 0.12 -10.18
C LEU A 83 -10.25 1.09 -10.97
N ASP A 84 -10.86 0.63 -12.07
CA ASP A 84 -11.86 1.43 -12.79
C ASP A 84 -13.13 1.65 -11.95
N ASP A 85 -13.51 0.69 -11.10
CA ASP A 85 -14.61 0.86 -10.14
C ASP A 85 -14.26 1.88 -9.07
N LEU A 86 -13.03 1.86 -8.54
CA LEU A 86 -12.55 2.89 -7.61
C LEU A 86 -12.59 4.29 -8.25
N SER A 87 -12.10 4.40 -9.48
CA SER A 87 -12.11 5.68 -10.21
C SER A 87 -13.53 6.20 -10.46
N ARG A 88 -14.47 5.32 -10.85
CA ARG A 88 -15.91 5.68 -10.97
C ARG A 88 -16.53 6.10 -9.64
N ALA A 89 -16.05 5.56 -8.53
CA ALA A 89 -16.46 5.98 -7.19
C ALA A 89 -15.75 7.25 -6.70
N GLY A 90 -14.95 7.93 -7.53
CA GLY A 90 -14.26 9.16 -7.17
C GLY A 90 -12.95 8.97 -6.40
N ILE A 91 -12.37 7.76 -6.41
CA ILE A 91 -11.13 7.41 -5.70
C ILE A 91 -9.99 7.27 -6.68
N ALA A 92 -8.92 8.06 -6.50
CA ALA A 92 -7.71 7.93 -7.28
C ALA A 92 -7.03 6.58 -7.02
N SER A 93 -6.50 5.95 -8.06
CA SER A 93 -5.83 4.66 -7.90
C SER A 93 -4.67 4.49 -8.86
N ALA A 94 -3.70 3.66 -8.47
CA ALA A 94 -2.59 3.25 -9.30
C ALA A 94 -2.33 1.76 -9.14
N SER A 95 -2.05 1.04 -10.24
CA SER A 95 -1.48 -0.30 -10.17
C SER A 95 -0.02 -0.26 -10.57
N ILE A 96 0.83 -1.04 -9.92
CA ILE A 96 2.28 -0.99 -10.14
C ILE A 96 2.84 -2.30 -10.67
N SER A 97 3.86 -2.21 -11.54
CA SER A 97 4.83 -3.29 -11.73
C SER A 97 5.82 -3.26 -10.57
N TYR A 98 6.36 -4.38 -10.19
CA TYR A 98 7.42 -4.48 -9.19
C TYR A 98 8.44 -5.55 -9.61
N ARG A 99 9.61 -5.60 -8.99
CA ARG A 99 10.66 -6.57 -9.31
C ARG A 99 10.19 -7.99 -9.03
N LEU A 100 10.05 -8.81 -10.08
CA LEU A 100 9.71 -10.23 -9.98
C LEU A 100 10.97 -11.04 -9.64
N THR A 101 11.49 -10.88 -8.43
CA THR A 101 12.79 -11.44 -7.99
C THR A 101 12.81 -12.97 -7.94
N ARG A 102 11.62 -13.59 -7.98
CA ARG A 102 11.46 -15.05 -7.97
C ARG A 102 11.11 -15.64 -9.35
N LYS A 103 11.16 -14.83 -10.41
CA LYS A 103 10.95 -15.32 -11.77
C LYS A 103 11.88 -16.49 -12.07
N ASP A 104 11.34 -17.60 -12.55
CA ASP A 104 12.04 -18.85 -12.86
C ASP A 104 12.74 -19.52 -11.65
N LYS A 105 12.52 -19.07 -10.42
CA LYS A 105 13.13 -19.59 -9.19
C LYS A 105 12.14 -20.23 -8.22
N GLY A 106 10.83 -20.04 -8.46
CA GLY A 106 9.79 -20.58 -7.60
C GLY A 106 9.60 -19.84 -6.27
N PHE A 107 8.55 -20.22 -5.53
CA PHE A 107 8.19 -19.69 -4.21
C PHE A 107 7.57 -20.79 -3.32
N GLY A 108 8.00 -22.04 -3.51
CA GLY A 108 7.48 -23.24 -2.85
C GLY A 108 8.24 -23.63 -1.59
N CYS A 109 8.01 -24.88 -1.12
CA CYS A 109 8.59 -25.40 0.12
C CYS A 109 10.12 -25.65 0.04
N ASN A 110 10.69 -25.71 -1.13
CA ASN A 110 12.13 -25.87 -1.38
C ASN A 110 12.90 -24.53 -1.40
N VAL A 111 12.19 -23.40 -1.31
CA VAL A 111 12.79 -22.07 -1.31
C VAL A 111 13.03 -21.62 0.13
N PRO A 112 14.27 -21.26 0.51
CA PRO A 112 14.56 -20.76 1.85
C PRO A 112 13.67 -19.58 2.26
N VAL A 113 13.31 -19.52 3.54
CA VAL A 113 12.43 -18.47 4.08
C VAL A 113 13.04 -17.09 3.86
N GLU A 114 14.36 -16.96 4.02
CA GLU A 114 15.09 -15.70 3.83
C GLU A 114 14.96 -15.17 2.38
N GLU A 115 14.94 -16.07 1.39
CA GLU A 115 14.74 -15.69 0.00
C GLU A 115 13.28 -15.27 -0.28
N LYS A 116 12.31 -15.86 0.43
CA LYS A 116 10.91 -15.43 0.38
C LYS A 116 10.74 -14.04 1.00
N GLN A 117 11.30 -13.82 2.18
CA GLN A 117 11.29 -12.53 2.88
C GLN A 117 11.96 -11.44 2.04
N ALA A 118 13.13 -11.74 1.44
CA ALA A 118 13.82 -10.81 0.54
C ALA A 118 12.97 -10.43 -0.69
N ALA A 119 12.15 -11.36 -1.21
CA ALA A 119 11.26 -11.05 -2.33
C ALA A 119 10.12 -10.12 -1.92
N VAL A 120 9.52 -10.34 -0.75
CA VAL A 120 8.48 -9.45 -0.18
C VAL A 120 9.06 -8.07 0.07
N GLN A 121 10.23 -7.99 0.72
CA GLN A 121 10.91 -6.73 0.99
C GLN A 121 11.22 -5.96 -0.29
N ALA A 122 11.80 -6.62 -1.30
CA ALA A 122 12.14 -5.97 -2.57
C ALA A 122 10.90 -5.38 -3.27
N ALA A 123 9.76 -6.09 -3.24
CA ALA A 123 8.49 -5.59 -3.76
C ALA A 123 7.93 -4.43 -2.90
N GLY A 124 8.10 -4.49 -1.58
CA GLY A 124 7.74 -3.41 -0.66
C GLY A 124 8.53 -2.13 -0.90
N GLU A 125 9.85 -2.26 -1.14
CA GLU A 125 10.70 -1.13 -1.52
C GLU A 125 10.26 -0.50 -2.85
N ASP A 126 9.85 -1.31 -3.84
CA ASP A 126 9.31 -0.82 -5.11
C ASP A 126 7.98 -0.10 -4.90
N LEU A 127 7.11 -0.60 -4.01
CA LEU A 127 5.86 0.06 -3.64
C LEU A 127 6.12 1.42 -2.99
N MET A 128 7.14 1.53 -2.13
CA MET A 128 7.55 2.81 -1.53
C MET A 128 8.08 3.80 -2.58
N GLN A 129 8.83 3.33 -3.59
CA GLN A 129 9.25 4.18 -4.70
C GLN A 129 8.04 4.70 -5.50
N ALA A 130 7.03 3.85 -5.73
CA ALA A 130 5.81 4.26 -6.41
C ALA A 130 5.02 5.31 -5.60
N LEU A 131 4.92 5.14 -4.28
CA LEU A 131 4.32 6.13 -3.38
C LEU A 131 5.05 7.48 -3.47
N ASN A 132 6.38 7.47 -3.32
CA ASN A 132 7.19 8.69 -3.41
C ASN A 132 7.01 9.39 -4.77
N TRP A 133 6.96 8.62 -5.85
CA TRP A 133 6.72 9.16 -7.18
C TRP A 133 5.35 9.82 -7.30
N LEU A 134 4.29 9.18 -6.77
CA LEU A 134 2.93 9.72 -6.77
C LEU A 134 2.83 11.00 -5.94
N GLU A 135 3.40 11.04 -4.76
CA GLU A 135 3.41 12.24 -3.90
C GLU A 135 4.10 13.44 -4.56
N LEU A 136 5.18 13.17 -5.30
CA LEU A 136 5.93 14.24 -5.99
C LEU A 136 5.24 14.72 -7.27
N ASN A 137 4.52 13.85 -7.97
CA ASN A 137 4.01 14.14 -9.30
C ASN A 137 2.49 14.36 -9.34
N CYS A 138 1.73 13.77 -8.41
CA CYS A 138 0.26 13.86 -8.39
C CYS A 138 -0.22 15.03 -7.51
N LEU A 139 0.19 16.26 -7.83
CA LEU A 139 -0.02 17.47 -7.01
C LEU A 139 -1.48 17.80 -6.68
N HIS A 140 -2.43 17.30 -7.48
CA HIS A 140 -3.88 17.46 -7.28
C HIS A 140 -4.55 16.12 -6.96
N GLY A 141 -3.75 15.12 -6.56
CA GLY A 141 -4.22 13.82 -6.14
C GLY A 141 -4.67 13.79 -4.67
N PRO A 142 -4.91 12.59 -4.14
CA PRO A 142 -5.24 12.41 -2.73
C PRO A 142 -4.04 12.80 -1.86
N GLU A 143 -4.34 13.32 -0.65
CA GLU A 143 -3.30 13.69 0.33
C GLU A 143 -2.59 12.47 0.93
N THR A 144 -3.27 11.35 0.97
CA THR A 144 -2.76 10.10 1.55
C THR A 144 -3.12 8.91 0.69
N TRP A 145 -2.42 7.77 0.90
CA TRP A 145 -2.58 6.56 0.10
C TRP A 145 -2.76 5.32 0.97
N VAL A 146 -3.52 4.37 0.45
CA VAL A 146 -3.67 3.01 0.96
C VAL A 146 -2.78 2.09 0.14
N ALA A 147 -1.97 1.25 0.81
CA ALA A 147 -1.30 0.14 0.16
C ALA A 147 -2.27 -1.03 0.01
N ALA A 148 -2.45 -1.51 -1.20
CA ALA A 148 -3.38 -2.57 -1.54
C ALA A 148 -2.71 -3.67 -2.36
N GLY A 149 -3.20 -4.90 -2.25
CA GLY A 149 -2.71 -5.95 -3.12
C GLY A 149 -3.43 -7.28 -2.96
N SER A 150 -3.10 -8.21 -3.86
CA SER A 150 -3.62 -9.57 -3.86
C SER A 150 -2.50 -10.61 -3.76
N SER A 151 -2.65 -11.67 -2.93
CA SER A 151 -1.65 -12.74 -2.77
C SER A 151 -0.26 -12.14 -2.46
N ALA A 152 0.76 -12.41 -3.25
CA ALA A 152 2.10 -11.80 -3.13
C ALA A 152 2.05 -10.27 -3.04
N GLY A 153 1.15 -9.61 -3.75
CA GLY A 153 0.95 -8.17 -3.64
C GLY A 153 0.32 -7.76 -2.31
N ALA A 154 -0.53 -8.60 -1.72
CA ALA A 154 -1.08 -8.38 -0.38
C ALA A 154 -0.01 -8.58 0.71
N GLU A 155 0.88 -9.57 0.58
CA GLU A 155 2.06 -9.73 1.43
C GLU A 155 2.98 -8.49 1.34
N THR A 156 3.14 -7.93 0.13
CA THR A 156 3.88 -6.69 -0.12
C THR A 156 3.24 -5.49 0.60
N ALA A 157 1.92 -5.31 0.47
CA ALA A 157 1.19 -4.22 1.11
C ALA A 157 1.24 -4.33 2.65
N LEU A 158 1.07 -5.54 3.20
CA LEU A 158 1.21 -5.82 4.63
C LEU A 158 2.63 -5.53 5.12
N TRP A 159 3.66 -5.93 4.37
CA TRP A 159 5.05 -5.61 4.71
C TRP A 159 5.28 -4.10 4.75
N ALA A 160 4.83 -3.38 3.73
CA ALA A 160 5.00 -1.94 3.64
C ALA A 160 4.34 -1.19 4.82
N GLY A 161 3.13 -1.65 5.22
CA GLY A 161 2.33 -1.00 6.26
C GLY A 161 2.66 -1.43 7.69
N TYR A 162 3.30 -2.58 7.92
CA TYR A 162 3.51 -3.08 9.28
C TYR A 162 4.97 -3.38 9.62
N ILE A 163 5.87 -3.40 8.63
CA ILE A 163 7.29 -3.67 8.83
C ILE A 163 8.14 -2.55 8.28
N GLY A 164 7.90 -2.12 7.04
CA GLY A 164 8.72 -1.16 6.33
C GLY A 164 8.51 0.28 6.81
N HIS A 165 7.33 0.83 6.57
CA HIS A 165 7.02 2.26 6.78
C HIS A 165 5.56 2.46 7.22
N PRO A 166 5.18 2.08 8.45
CA PRO A 166 3.78 2.15 8.90
C PRO A 166 3.19 3.55 8.88
N ASP A 167 3.98 4.57 9.16
CA ASP A 167 3.61 5.99 9.20
C ASP A 167 3.26 6.61 7.83
N ARG A 168 3.52 5.88 6.74
CA ARG A 168 3.32 6.40 5.38
C ARG A 168 1.96 6.04 4.77
N TRP A 169 1.15 5.21 5.43
CA TRP A 169 -0.06 4.65 4.86
C TRP A 169 -1.32 5.04 5.63
N ALA A 170 -2.34 5.50 4.92
CA ALA A 170 -3.67 5.75 5.50
C ALA A 170 -4.37 4.45 5.92
N GLY A 171 -3.99 3.33 5.34
CA GLY A 171 -4.52 2.00 5.63
C GLY A 171 -3.93 0.94 4.71
N ILE A 172 -4.23 -0.33 5.00
CA ILE A 172 -3.78 -1.48 4.22
C ILE A 172 -4.98 -2.29 3.75
N LEU A 173 -5.04 -2.60 2.46
CA LEU A 173 -6.04 -3.48 1.84
C LEU A 173 -5.36 -4.78 1.41
N SER A 174 -5.60 -5.86 2.15
CA SER A 174 -5.00 -7.17 1.93
C SER A 174 -6.02 -8.18 1.40
N LEU A 175 -5.82 -8.65 0.17
CA LEU A 175 -6.62 -9.72 -0.43
C LEU A 175 -5.80 -11.02 -0.42
N SER A 176 -6.01 -11.87 0.57
CA SER A 176 -5.29 -13.14 0.83
C SER A 176 -3.77 -12.95 1.00
N GLY A 177 -3.37 -12.03 1.88
CA GLY A 177 -1.97 -11.82 2.30
C GLY A 177 -1.69 -12.31 3.71
N ALA A 178 -0.41 -12.45 4.05
CA ALA A 178 0.08 -12.81 5.37
C ALA A 178 1.40 -12.10 5.69
N LEU A 179 1.76 -12.08 6.99
CA LEU A 179 3.01 -11.56 7.52
C LEU A 179 3.80 -12.65 8.24
N ASP A 180 5.09 -12.46 8.40
CA ASP A 180 5.91 -13.27 9.30
C ASP A 180 5.29 -13.27 10.71
N SER A 181 5.15 -14.44 11.31
CA SER A 181 4.49 -14.62 12.63
C SER A 181 5.17 -13.86 13.77
N ARG A 182 6.43 -13.46 13.59
CA ARG A 182 7.20 -12.68 14.55
C ARG A 182 6.94 -11.18 14.47
N THR A 183 6.13 -10.73 13.49
CA THR A 183 5.78 -9.31 13.35
C THR A 183 4.96 -8.85 14.56
N GLN A 184 5.32 -7.69 15.10
CA GLN A 184 4.60 -7.07 16.21
C GLN A 184 3.80 -5.86 15.73
N VAL A 185 2.68 -5.59 16.40
CA VAL A 185 1.88 -4.41 16.12
C VAL A 185 2.59 -3.17 16.64
N ALA A 186 2.90 -2.23 15.76
CA ALA A 186 3.46 -0.93 16.13
C ALA A 186 2.35 -0.02 16.71
N ALA A 187 2.75 0.98 17.50
CA ALA A 187 1.79 1.91 18.13
C ALA A 187 1.02 2.77 17.10
N ASP A 188 1.64 3.02 15.95
CA ASP A 188 1.14 3.80 14.82
C ASP A 188 0.69 2.92 13.64
N ALA A 189 0.37 1.65 13.91
CA ALA A 189 -0.06 0.70 12.89
C ALA A 189 -1.30 1.20 12.13
N PRO A 190 -1.27 1.21 10.78
CA PRO A 190 -2.41 1.68 9.99
C PRO A 190 -3.60 0.71 10.06
N PRO A 191 -4.84 1.22 9.84
CA PRO A 191 -6.04 0.40 9.70
C PRO A 191 -5.92 -0.67 8.64
N LEU A 192 -6.61 -1.80 8.83
CA LEU A 192 -6.60 -2.94 7.90
C LEU A 192 -7.99 -3.27 7.36
N PHE A 193 -8.09 -3.48 6.05
CA PHE A 193 -9.13 -4.30 5.43
C PHE A 193 -8.51 -5.61 4.95
N ALA A 194 -8.99 -6.75 5.44
CA ALA A 194 -8.54 -8.07 5.01
C ALA A 194 -9.68 -8.90 4.44
N ALA A 195 -9.55 -9.35 3.18
CA ALA A 195 -10.41 -10.37 2.61
C ALA A 195 -9.61 -11.66 2.43
N HIS A 196 -10.15 -12.81 2.92
CA HIS A 196 -9.41 -14.06 2.89
C HIS A 196 -10.33 -15.27 2.80
N GLY A 197 -9.93 -16.28 2.02
CA GLY A 197 -10.51 -17.61 2.05
C GLY A 197 -10.02 -18.39 3.28
N VAL A 198 -10.96 -18.91 4.08
CA VAL A 198 -10.59 -19.60 5.33
C VAL A 198 -9.86 -20.92 5.07
N CYS A 199 -10.08 -21.52 3.89
CA CYS A 199 -9.44 -22.76 3.44
C CYS A 199 -8.25 -22.52 2.49
N ASP A 200 -7.63 -21.35 2.56
CA ASP A 200 -6.46 -21.02 1.73
C ASP A 200 -5.25 -21.88 2.13
N ALA A 201 -4.87 -22.80 1.23
CA ALA A 201 -3.74 -23.72 1.40
C ALA A 201 -2.40 -23.15 0.85
N VAL A 202 -2.42 -21.92 0.32
CA VAL A 202 -1.23 -21.26 -0.26
C VAL A 202 -0.69 -20.19 0.69
N VAL A 203 -1.53 -19.23 1.03
CA VAL A 203 -1.26 -18.18 2.02
C VAL A 203 -2.28 -18.35 3.14
N PRO A 204 -1.88 -18.74 4.35
CA PRO A 204 -2.84 -19.07 5.40
C PRO A 204 -3.67 -17.84 5.79
N ALA A 205 -4.97 -18.04 6.01
CA ALA A 205 -5.85 -16.98 6.52
C ALA A 205 -5.64 -16.70 8.01
N LYS A 206 -5.22 -17.73 8.75
CA LYS A 206 -4.91 -17.70 10.19
C LYS A 206 -3.40 -17.84 10.43
N HIS A 207 -3.02 -18.33 11.60
CA HIS A 207 -1.64 -18.64 11.92
C HIS A 207 -1.32 -20.06 11.40
N ASP A 208 -0.47 -20.17 10.41
CA ASP A 208 -0.04 -21.45 9.83
C ASP A 208 1.20 -21.27 8.95
N VAL A 209 1.72 -22.37 8.41
CA VAL A 209 2.88 -22.40 7.53
C VAL A 209 2.49 -22.15 6.08
N HIS A 210 3.23 -21.28 5.42
CA HIS A 210 3.07 -20.99 4.00
C HIS A 210 3.02 -22.27 3.13
N ARG A 211 1.96 -22.43 2.32
CA ARG A 211 1.72 -23.59 1.43
C ARG A 211 1.65 -24.93 2.13
N ASN A 212 1.27 -24.94 3.42
CA ASN A 212 1.29 -26.18 4.23
C ASN A 212 2.63 -26.93 4.09
N CYS A 213 3.73 -26.19 4.00
CA CYS A 213 5.05 -26.78 3.84
C CYS A 213 5.40 -27.65 5.05
N PRO A 214 6.03 -28.85 4.86
CA PRO A 214 6.57 -29.62 5.97
C PRO A 214 7.48 -28.76 6.85
N MET A 215 7.36 -28.89 8.17
CA MET A 215 8.09 -28.06 9.15
C MET A 215 9.61 -28.19 9.05
N ASP A 216 10.10 -29.29 8.52
CA ASP A 216 11.52 -29.56 8.27
C ASP A 216 12.01 -29.07 6.90
N SER A 217 11.11 -28.52 6.08
CA SER A 217 11.48 -27.96 4.77
C SER A 217 12.13 -26.58 4.91
N LYS A 218 13.04 -26.24 3.99
CA LYS A 218 13.71 -24.93 3.95
C LYS A 218 12.73 -23.77 3.82
N GLY A 219 11.55 -24.01 3.25
CA GLY A 219 10.54 -23.01 2.98
C GLY A 219 9.38 -23.03 3.94
N ALA A 220 9.51 -23.70 5.10
CA ALA A 220 8.52 -23.68 6.18
C ALA A 220 8.46 -22.31 6.84
N TRP A 221 7.77 -21.39 6.21
CA TRP A 221 7.62 -20.01 6.69
C TRP A 221 6.36 -19.89 7.52
N ASP A 222 6.53 -19.62 8.80
CA ASP A 222 5.44 -19.43 9.75
C ASP A 222 4.83 -18.04 9.61
N LEU A 223 3.52 -17.98 9.32
CA LEU A 223 2.82 -16.77 8.90
C LEU A 223 1.57 -16.49 9.76
N LEU A 224 1.30 -15.21 9.97
CA LEU A 224 0.01 -14.70 10.40
C LEU A 224 -0.75 -14.19 9.19
N GLY A 225 -1.80 -14.88 8.79
CA GLY A 225 -2.68 -14.46 7.71
C GLY A 225 -3.52 -13.25 8.07
N GLY A 226 -4.17 -12.67 7.07
CA GLY A 226 -4.91 -11.42 7.24
C GLY A 226 -5.97 -11.45 8.34
N LEU A 227 -6.59 -12.61 8.62
CA LEU A 227 -7.57 -12.75 9.69
C LEU A 227 -6.90 -12.78 11.07
N ALA A 228 -5.82 -13.56 11.25
CA ALA A 228 -5.07 -13.60 12.51
C ALA A 228 -4.40 -12.25 12.81
N TRP A 229 -3.86 -11.58 11.78
CA TRP A 229 -3.29 -10.26 11.91
C TRP A 229 -4.33 -9.21 12.32
N SER A 230 -5.55 -9.29 11.76
CA SER A 230 -6.69 -8.45 12.17
C SER A 230 -7.02 -8.59 13.65
N ASP A 231 -6.95 -9.80 14.20
CA ASP A 231 -7.18 -10.02 15.63
C ASP A 231 -6.09 -9.37 16.50
N SER A 232 -4.83 -9.45 16.07
CA SER A 232 -3.70 -8.79 16.74
C SER A 232 -3.84 -7.27 16.73
N LEU A 233 -4.24 -6.69 15.60
CA LEU A 233 -4.50 -5.25 15.43
C LEU A 233 -5.66 -4.78 16.32
N ARG A 234 -6.77 -5.53 16.35
CA ARG A 234 -7.92 -5.22 17.24
C ARG A 234 -7.54 -5.24 18.70
N ALA A 235 -6.73 -6.22 19.12
CA ALA A 235 -6.23 -6.29 20.49
C ALA A 235 -5.37 -5.07 20.88
N ALA A 236 -4.71 -4.45 19.89
CA ALA A 236 -3.96 -3.21 20.04
C ALA A 236 -4.80 -1.93 19.86
N GLY A 237 -6.11 -2.06 19.63
CA GLY A 237 -7.03 -0.91 19.43
C GLY A 237 -7.02 -0.32 18.02
N VAL A 238 -6.39 -0.99 17.05
CA VAL A 238 -6.34 -0.55 15.65
C VAL A 238 -7.62 -0.96 14.93
N TYR A 239 -8.19 -0.05 14.13
CA TYR A 239 -9.39 -0.32 13.35
C TYR A 239 -9.14 -1.36 12.26
N THR A 240 -9.98 -2.39 12.20
CA THR A 240 -9.89 -3.44 11.18
C THR A 240 -11.26 -3.83 10.65
N THR A 241 -11.32 -4.12 9.37
CA THR A 241 -12.48 -4.74 8.70
C THR A 241 -12.04 -6.07 8.07
N THR A 242 -12.85 -7.11 8.23
CA THR A 242 -12.53 -8.42 7.64
C THR A 242 -13.71 -8.95 6.83
N TRP A 243 -13.39 -9.56 5.69
CA TRP A 243 -14.28 -10.39 4.89
C TRP A 243 -13.75 -11.82 4.87
N MET A 244 -14.54 -12.76 5.33
CA MET A 244 -14.19 -14.18 5.34
C MET A 244 -15.04 -14.97 4.35
N GLU A 245 -14.37 -15.66 3.43
CA GLU A 245 -15.03 -16.66 2.58
C GLU A 245 -14.83 -18.05 3.19
N CYS A 246 -15.90 -18.59 3.82
CA CYS A 246 -15.78 -19.79 4.66
C CYS A 246 -15.30 -21.04 3.94
N GLN A 247 -15.68 -21.22 2.67
CA GLN A 247 -15.24 -22.34 1.83
C GLN A 247 -14.19 -21.90 0.80
N GLY A 248 -13.80 -20.62 0.83
CA GLY A 248 -12.85 -20.05 -0.12
C GLY A 248 -11.42 -20.54 0.15
N GLY A 249 -10.71 -20.82 -0.92
CA GLY A 249 -9.28 -21.07 -0.94
C GLY A 249 -8.50 -19.82 -1.38
N HIS A 250 -7.36 -20.03 -2.04
CA HIS A 250 -6.48 -18.94 -2.48
C HIS A 250 -7.08 -18.08 -3.61
N GLU A 251 -8.09 -18.57 -4.32
CA GLU A 251 -8.79 -17.84 -5.38
C GLU A 251 -9.45 -16.56 -4.87
N VAL A 252 -9.72 -16.45 -3.56
CA VAL A 252 -10.29 -15.25 -2.93
C VAL A 252 -9.41 -14.02 -3.17
N CYS A 253 -8.11 -14.19 -3.33
CA CYS A 253 -7.20 -13.10 -3.69
C CYS A 253 -7.59 -12.35 -4.98
N ASN A 254 -8.29 -13.03 -5.90
CA ASN A 254 -8.79 -12.46 -7.16
C ASN A 254 -10.32 -12.27 -7.14
N THR A 255 -11.07 -13.26 -6.62
CA THR A 255 -12.54 -13.19 -6.62
C THR A 255 -13.06 -12.07 -5.74
N ALA A 256 -12.36 -11.68 -4.68
CA ALA A 256 -12.68 -10.52 -3.87
C ALA A 256 -12.73 -9.22 -4.68
N MET A 257 -11.84 -9.05 -5.66
CA MET A 257 -11.86 -7.89 -6.56
C MET A 257 -13.05 -7.86 -7.51
N MET A 258 -13.66 -9.02 -7.79
CA MET A 258 -14.80 -9.15 -8.70
C MET A 258 -16.15 -9.21 -7.98
N ASN A 259 -16.13 -9.54 -6.68
CA ASN A 259 -17.34 -9.67 -5.87
C ASN A 259 -17.92 -8.28 -5.54
N PRO A 260 -19.17 -7.96 -5.98
CA PRO A 260 -19.78 -6.65 -5.74
C PRO A 260 -19.92 -6.31 -4.26
N ASP A 261 -20.26 -7.30 -3.40
CA ASP A 261 -20.41 -7.06 -1.96
C ASP A 261 -19.09 -6.72 -1.30
N VAL A 262 -17.99 -7.40 -1.70
CA VAL A 262 -16.64 -7.07 -1.20
C VAL A 262 -16.22 -5.68 -1.66
N ARG A 263 -16.46 -5.35 -2.95
CA ARG A 263 -16.17 -4.00 -3.50
C ARG A 263 -16.91 -2.91 -2.72
N GLU A 264 -18.19 -3.12 -2.45
CA GLU A 264 -18.98 -2.18 -1.64
C GLU A 264 -18.36 -1.97 -0.26
N LYS A 265 -17.96 -3.05 0.42
CA LYS A 265 -17.29 -2.95 1.72
C LYS A 265 -15.93 -2.27 1.67
N ILE A 266 -15.16 -2.51 0.62
CA ILE A 266 -13.88 -1.80 0.38
C ILE A 266 -14.15 -0.29 0.19
N LEU A 267 -15.13 0.09 -0.64
CA LEU A 267 -15.48 1.49 -0.86
C LEU A 267 -15.94 2.17 0.43
N MET A 268 -16.80 1.51 1.20
CA MET A 268 -17.23 2.01 2.51
C MET A 268 -16.04 2.20 3.46
N TRP A 269 -15.12 1.24 3.52
CA TRP A 269 -13.96 1.32 4.38
C TRP A 269 -13.02 2.46 3.97
N LEU A 270 -12.73 2.64 2.66
CA LEU A 270 -11.93 3.75 2.13
C LEU A 270 -12.54 5.11 2.46
N THR A 271 -13.86 5.25 2.29
CA THR A 271 -14.58 6.49 2.65
C THR A 271 -14.52 6.75 4.15
N HIS A 272 -14.59 5.71 4.99
CA HIS A 272 -14.43 5.84 6.44
C HIS A 272 -13.02 6.32 6.82
N LEU A 273 -11.97 5.82 6.20
CA LEU A 273 -10.60 6.30 6.46
C LEU A 273 -10.49 7.81 6.23
N GLY A 274 -11.10 8.32 5.18
CA GLY A 274 -11.14 9.76 4.88
C GLY A 274 -11.92 10.59 5.91
N ALA A 275 -13.00 10.02 6.47
CA ALA A 275 -13.81 10.68 7.49
C ALA A 275 -13.16 10.67 8.89
N HIS A 276 -12.29 9.69 9.17
CA HIS A 276 -11.71 9.46 10.48
C HIS A 276 -10.56 10.36 10.89
N GLN A 277 -9.98 11.10 9.99
CA GLN A 277 -9.02 12.14 10.37
C GLN A 277 -9.63 13.19 11.31
N ASN A 278 -10.96 13.14 11.57
CA ASN A 278 -11.69 14.12 12.41
C ASN A 278 -12.67 13.56 13.45
N GLN A 279 -12.76 12.24 13.69
CA GLN A 279 -13.70 11.70 14.68
C GLN A 279 -13.15 10.51 15.46
N ASP A 280 -13.14 10.62 16.81
CA ASP A 280 -12.98 9.50 17.74
C ASP A 280 -14.07 8.43 17.51
N TRP A 281 -13.71 7.31 16.90
CA TRP A 281 -14.59 6.15 16.80
C TRP A 281 -14.43 5.25 18.01
N SER A 282 -15.09 5.58 19.09
CA SER A 282 -15.41 4.66 20.18
C SER A 282 -16.72 3.89 19.90
N GLY A 283 -16.98 3.55 18.66
CA GLY A 283 -18.15 2.83 18.22
C GLY A 283 -17.76 1.43 17.75
N SER A 284 -17.88 0.43 18.64
CA SER A 284 -18.09 -0.93 18.20
C SER A 284 -19.18 -0.92 17.11
N HIS A 285 -18.78 -1.03 15.83
CA HIS A 285 -19.73 -1.54 14.86
C HIS A 285 -20.18 -2.90 15.39
N PRO A 286 -21.49 -3.17 15.52
CA PRO A 286 -21.99 -4.50 15.69
C PRO A 286 -21.89 -5.22 14.32
N GLY A 287 -20.72 -5.20 13.70
CA GLY A 287 -20.38 -6.26 12.81
C GLY A 287 -20.41 -7.48 13.71
N LYS A 288 -21.41 -8.32 13.53
CA LYS A 288 -21.38 -9.66 14.06
C LYS A 288 -19.99 -10.14 13.80
N GLY A 289 -19.21 -10.38 14.87
CA GLY A 289 -17.86 -10.91 14.74
C GLY A 289 -17.91 -12.09 13.78
N PRO A 290 -16.85 -12.44 13.09
CA PRO A 290 -16.89 -13.44 12.04
C PRO A 290 -17.66 -14.64 12.60
N HIS A 291 -18.83 -14.94 11.99
CA HIS A 291 -19.56 -16.12 12.36
C HIS A 291 -18.60 -17.28 12.15
N PRO A 292 -18.40 -18.18 13.12
CA PRO A 292 -17.55 -19.33 12.91
C PRO A 292 -18.03 -20.02 11.64
N CYS A 293 -17.10 -20.32 10.74
CA CYS A 293 -17.44 -21.04 9.52
C CYS A 293 -18.13 -22.34 9.89
N PRO A 294 -19.27 -22.66 9.29
CA PRO A 294 -20.11 -23.77 9.72
C PRO A 294 -19.50 -25.14 9.44
N SER A 295 -18.43 -25.21 8.64
CA SER A 295 -17.76 -26.46 8.30
C SER A 295 -16.26 -26.28 8.29
N PRO A 296 -15.48 -27.27 8.76
CA PRO A 296 -14.03 -27.25 8.56
C PRO A 296 -13.67 -27.34 7.07
N CYS A 297 -12.48 -26.87 6.73
CA CYS A 297 -11.91 -27.04 5.39
C CYS A 297 -11.68 -28.53 5.12
N HIS A 298 -12.07 -29.04 3.95
CA HIS A 298 -11.90 -30.42 3.50
C HIS A 298 -10.67 -30.58 2.66
#